data_ecd7df3777380badf9907b0f2e318477
#
_entry.id   ecd7df3777380badf9907b0f2e318477
#
_cell.length_a   1.000
_cell.length_b   1.000
_cell.length_c   1.000
_cell.angle_alpha   90.00
_cell.angle_beta   90.00
_cell.angle_gamma   90.00
#
_symmetry.space_group_name_H-M   'P 1'
#
loop_
_entity.id
_entity.type
_entity.pdbx_description
1 polymer ?
#
loop_
_entity_poly.entity_id
_entity_poly.type
_entity_poly.pdbx_seq_one_letter_code
_entity_poly.pdbx_strand_id
1 'polypeptide(L)'
;MNNYFYNMVDPDEMATLEYIPTIPKFLEFIKKQYSDYPAISDKVTTYTYEELVSRVAKRVTFINSLGLEKGSNIAVLAKNDLDAMELFLAIPAAGHVLIMLPNALNDKALAGISMKFDLAGMFVGKEFTEVTANLPCKTWSSNSIGEKESAFADVEKDTTAAIFFTGGTTGAPKGAVHSHGSIMRGSFNGVFGPGNILHKRYIAMLPLSHIFGAIMGYMAKLYTGSLTYTCTDMRAGIGDIPVVRPTTLVLVPGLVEIILNIAKLKGRAFLGDLELIMCGAAPVPPRQMAECRELGITLCAGYGLTECANLTSGNCDTDKKPESMGHIYPEQQVKVVDGELWIKGDNVMKEYYKDPEHTAEVLEDGWFKTGDLVEFDDNDWIYITGRIKNLIILPNGENVSPEEIEELFYKQPLVKDCLVQEMEMNGNTVIGVEIIPYMPELEGATEEEIQNRLQETVNEVNKELPPFKRVLKLKLRTEDFKRNGAMKILRNQA
;
A
#
# COMPACT_ATOMS: atom_id res chain seq x y z
N MET A 1 -4.53 13.95 -23.28
CA MET A 1 -3.90 13.15 -22.20
C MET A 1 -3.36 14.12 -21.17
N ASN A 2 -3.72 13.95 -19.93
CA ASN A 2 -3.21 14.80 -18.86
C ASN A 2 -1.72 14.52 -18.66
N ASN A 3 -0.86 15.52 -18.90
CA ASN A 3 0.59 15.38 -18.76
C ASN A 3 1.08 15.61 -17.33
N TYR A 4 0.19 15.59 -16.32
CA TYR A 4 0.51 15.91 -14.94
C TYR A 4 1.78 15.21 -14.45
N PHE A 5 1.84 13.89 -14.57
CA PHE A 5 2.98 13.10 -14.10
C PHE A 5 4.28 13.39 -14.84
N TYR A 6 4.21 13.53 -16.17
CA TYR A 6 5.39 13.84 -16.99
C TYR A 6 5.87 15.28 -16.78
N ASN A 7 5.01 16.21 -16.38
CA ASN A 7 5.39 17.59 -16.12
C ASN A 7 6.05 17.79 -14.76
N MET A 8 5.88 16.87 -13.80
CA MET A 8 6.45 17.01 -12.46
C MET A 8 7.80 16.31 -12.29
N VAL A 9 8.10 15.30 -13.09
CA VAL A 9 9.35 14.53 -13.05
C VAL A 9 10.42 15.22 -13.89
N ASP A 10 11.68 15.05 -13.49
CA ASP A 10 12.81 15.51 -14.32
C ASP A 10 12.77 14.81 -15.69
N PRO A 11 12.67 15.55 -16.81
CA PRO A 11 12.48 14.97 -18.13
C PRO A 11 13.71 14.18 -18.63
N ASP A 12 14.93 14.56 -18.24
CA ASP A 12 16.16 13.87 -18.65
C ASP A 12 16.25 12.53 -17.92
N GLU A 13 15.90 12.48 -16.63
CA GLU A 13 15.84 11.23 -15.87
C GLU A 13 14.72 10.32 -16.40
N MET A 14 13.51 10.87 -16.64
CA MET A 14 12.39 10.08 -17.15
C MET A 14 12.68 9.49 -18.54
N ALA A 15 13.44 10.19 -19.39
CA ALA A 15 13.83 9.71 -20.73
C ALA A 15 14.76 8.47 -20.68
N THR A 16 15.37 8.17 -19.52
CA THR A 16 16.20 6.96 -19.35
C THR A 16 15.39 5.73 -18.98
N LEU A 17 14.10 5.89 -18.67
CA LEU A 17 13.22 4.83 -18.23
C LEU A 17 12.24 4.43 -19.33
N GLU A 18 11.99 3.14 -19.41
CA GLU A 18 10.99 2.55 -20.30
C GLU A 18 10.15 1.50 -19.57
N TYR A 19 8.94 1.27 -20.02
CA TYR A 19 8.10 0.20 -19.48
C TYR A 19 8.63 -1.18 -19.89
N ILE A 20 8.96 -2.00 -18.92
CA ILE A 20 9.43 -3.37 -19.12
C ILE A 20 8.30 -4.35 -18.71
N PRO A 21 7.84 -5.23 -19.62
CA PRO A 21 6.60 -5.99 -19.41
C PRO A 21 6.72 -7.22 -18.50
N THR A 22 7.94 -7.71 -18.20
CA THR A 22 8.13 -8.92 -17.38
C THR A 22 9.27 -8.77 -16.38
N ILE A 23 9.17 -9.44 -15.23
CA ILE A 23 10.21 -9.41 -14.19
C ILE A 23 11.55 -9.94 -14.70
N PRO A 24 11.65 -11.05 -15.49
CA PRO A 24 12.91 -11.45 -16.12
C PRO A 24 13.60 -10.34 -16.92
N LYS A 25 12.88 -9.72 -17.86
CA LYS A 25 13.42 -8.62 -18.68
C LYS A 25 13.78 -7.39 -17.83
N PHE A 26 13.00 -7.15 -16.77
CA PHE A 26 13.28 -6.07 -15.82
C PHE A 26 14.62 -6.31 -15.07
N LEU A 27 14.92 -7.53 -14.65
CA LEU A 27 16.20 -7.87 -14.02
C LEU A 27 17.37 -7.60 -14.97
N GLU A 28 17.22 -7.93 -16.25
CA GLU A 28 18.22 -7.62 -17.28
C GLU A 28 18.39 -6.10 -17.48
N PHE A 29 17.26 -5.36 -17.52
CA PHE A 29 17.25 -3.90 -17.63
C PHE A 29 18.01 -3.24 -16.47
N ILE A 30 17.65 -3.54 -15.21
CA ILE A 30 18.28 -2.89 -14.05
C ILE A 30 19.76 -3.26 -13.90
N LYS A 31 20.15 -4.49 -14.23
CA LYS A 31 21.55 -4.91 -14.29
C LYS A 31 22.33 -4.10 -15.32
N LYS A 32 21.79 -3.93 -16.54
CA LYS A 32 22.42 -3.18 -17.61
C LYS A 32 22.51 -1.66 -17.27
N GLN A 33 21.44 -1.12 -16.69
CA GLN A 33 21.31 0.32 -16.46
C GLN A 33 22.11 0.79 -15.24
N TYR A 34 22.17 -0.03 -14.18
CA TYR A 34 22.63 0.41 -12.85
C TYR A 34 23.74 -0.46 -12.23
N SER A 35 24.30 -1.41 -12.95
CA SER A 35 25.30 -2.43 -12.52
C SER A 35 26.00 -2.13 -11.17
N ASP A 36 26.81 -1.08 -11.12
CA ASP A 36 27.68 -0.72 -10.00
C ASP A 36 26.99 0.07 -8.87
N TYR A 37 25.74 0.51 -9.09
CA TYR A 37 25.00 1.25 -8.06
C TYR A 37 24.52 0.30 -6.95
N PRO A 38 24.50 0.74 -5.68
CA PRO A 38 23.93 -0.02 -4.58
C PRO A 38 22.42 -0.18 -4.76
N ALA A 39 21.91 -1.41 -4.65
CA ALA A 39 20.51 -1.77 -4.85
C ALA A 39 19.76 -2.02 -3.54
N ILE A 40 20.26 -2.95 -2.73
CA ILE A 40 19.65 -3.33 -1.44
C ILE A 40 20.69 -3.43 -0.34
N SER A 41 20.32 -3.11 0.90
CA SER A 41 21.22 -3.14 2.06
C SER A 41 20.48 -3.47 3.36
N ASP A 42 21.09 -4.23 4.25
CA ASP A 42 20.67 -4.39 5.65
C ASP A 42 21.50 -3.56 6.64
N LYS A 43 22.28 -2.59 6.13
CA LYS A 43 23.27 -1.74 6.84
C LYS A 43 24.60 -2.44 7.17
N VAL A 44 24.67 -3.75 7.07
CA VAL A 44 25.90 -4.55 7.25
C VAL A 44 26.40 -5.00 5.87
N THR A 45 25.49 -5.54 5.09
CA THR A 45 25.73 -6.01 3.73
C THR A 45 25.00 -5.12 2.74
N THR A 46 25.68 -4.71 1.69
CA THR A 46 25.08 -3.97 0.57
C THR A 46 25.40 -4.71 -0.71
N TYR A 47 24.36 -4.98 -1.50
CA TYR A 47 24.52 -5.54 -2.84
C TYR A 47 24.30 -4.45 -3.89
N THR A 48 25.19 -4.44 -4.90
CA THR A 48 24.97 -3.65 -6.12
C THR A 48 23.85 -4.28 -6.95
N TYR A 49 23.39 -3.57 -8.00
CA TYR A 49 22.39 -4.11 -8.92
C TYR A 49 22.90 -5.37 -9.64
N GLU A 50 24.18 -5.41 -10.02
CA GLU A 50 24.80 -6.62 -10.60
C GLU A 50 24.79 -7.77 -9.61
N GLU A 51 25.20 -7.54 -8.37
CA GLU A 51 25.22 -8.56 -7.32
C GLU A 51 23.81 -9.02 -6.97
N LEU A 52 22.83 -8.12 -6.86
CA LEU A 52 21.42 -8.47 -6.64
C LEU A 52 20.90 -9.41 -7.74
N VAL A 53 21.12 -9.05 -9.01
CA VAL A 53 20.65 -9.86 -10.15
C VAL A 53 21.36 -11.21 -10.22
N SER A 54 22.66 -11.26 -9.92
CA SER A 54 23.43 -12.49 -9.80
C SER A 54 22.86 -13.40 -8.69
N ARG A 55 22.55 -12.85 -7.51
CA ARG A 55 21.96 -13.57 -6.40
C ARG A 55 20.56 -14.10 -6.74
N VAL A 56 19.74 -13.28 -7.40
CA VAL A 56 18.42 -13.69 -7.92
C VAL A 56 18.59 -14.87 -8.89
N ALA A 57 19.55 -14.83 -9.82
CA ALA A 57 19.83 -15.92 -10.74
C ALA A 57 20.28 -17.21 -10.04
N LYS A 58 21.03 -17.11 -8.94
CA LYS A 58 21.38 -18.25 -8.07
C LYS A 58 20.18 -18.78 -7.30
N ARG A 59 19.25 -17.92 -6.84
CA ARG A 59 17.97 -18.35 -6.24
C ARG A 59 17.13 -19.13 -7.26
N VAL A 60 17.10 -18.66 -8.53
CA VAL A 60 16.43 -19.37 -9.62
C VAL A 60 17.03 -20.77 -9.81
N THR A 61 18.34 -20.93 -9.70
CA THR A 61 18.99 -22.27 -9.74
C THR A 61 18.48 -23.17 -8.62
N PHE A 62 18.40 -22.68 -7.40
CA PHE A 62 17.85 -23.45 -6.28
C PHE A 62 16.38 -23.82 -6.53
N ILE A 63 15.54 -22.86 -6.93
CA ILE A 63 14.12 -23.08 -7.22
C ILE A 63 13.96 -24.15 -8.33
N ASN A 64 14.72 -24.07 -9.41
CA ASN A 64 14.69 -25.04 -10.49
C ASN A 64 15.09 -26.46 -10.01
N SER A 65 16.02 -26.56 -9.03
CA SER A 65 16.43 -27.85 -8.46
C SER A 65 15.35 -28.56 -7.65
N LEU A 66 14.29 -27.84 -7.25
CA LEU A 66 13.16 -28.41 -6.52
C LEU A 66 12.26 -29.29 -7.39
N GLY A 67 12.41 -29.22 -8.73
CA GLY A 67 11.64 -30.02 -9.68
C GLY A 67 10.13 -29.74 -9.67
N LEU A 68 9.74 -28.51 -9.33
CA LEU A 68 8.35 -28.10 -9.30
C LEU A 68 7.81 -27.91 -10.73
N GLU A 69 6.51 -28.15 -10.90
CA GLU A 69 5.80 -27.84 -12.14
C GLU A 69 5.81 -26.32 -12.38
N LYS A 70 6.02 -25.90 -13.64
CA LYS A 70 5.96 -24.47 -14.00
C LYS A 70 4.63 -23.85 -13.60
N GLY A 71 4.66 -22.61 -13.12
CA GLY A 71 3.47 -21.92 -12.62
C GLY A 71 3.02 -22.35 -11.22
N SER A 72 3.80 -23.21 -10.52
CA SER A 72 3.49 -23.58 -9.13
C SER A 72 3.45 -22.38 -8.21
N ASN A 73 2.50 -22.35 -7.27
CA ASN A 73 2.39 -21.34 -6.24
C ASN A 73 3.45 -21.60 -5.14
N ILE A 74 4.33 -20.65 -4.93
CA ILE A 74 5.40 -20.70 -3.92
C ILE A 74 5.22 -19.54 -2.96
N ALA A 75 5.03 -19.86 -1.68
CA ALA A 75 4.90 -18.85 -0.65
C ALA A 75 6.26 -18.43 -0.07
N VAL A 76 6.30 -17.21 0.48
CA VAL A 76 7.42 -16.70 1.29
C VAL A 76 6.85 -16.16 2.59
N LEU A 77 7.31 -16.70 3.71
CA LEU A 77 7.02 -16.21 5.06
C LEU A 77 8.34 -15.77 5.69
N ALA A 78 8.65 -14.50 5.57
CA ALA A 78 9.89 -13.90 6.08
C ALA A 78 9.67 -12.42 6.41
N LYS A 79 10.53 -11.85 7.25
CA LYS A 79 10.60 -10.39 7.44
C LYS A 79 11.11 -9.72 6.16
N ASN A 80 11.03 -8.38 6.11
CA ASN A 80 11.62 -7.61 5.02
C ASN A 80 13.17 -7.60 5.17
N ASP A 81 13.81 -8.72 4.87
CA ASP A 81 15.26 -8.89 4.84
C ASP A 81 15.78 -9.04 3.41
N LEU A 82 17.09 -9.17 3.24
CA LEU A 82 17.71 -9.33 1.91
C LEU A 82 17.22 -10.60 1.21
N ASP A 83 17.03 -11.70 1.96
CA ASP A 83 16.57 -12.98 1.40
C ASP A 83 15.13 -12.86 0.85
N ALA A 84 14.24 -12.21 1.59
CA ALA A 84 12.86 -11.98 1.15
C ALA A 84 12.79 -11.08 -0.10
N MET A 85 13.63 -10.05 -0.18
CA MET A 85 13.72 -9.18 -1.36
C MET A 85 14.23 -9.94 -2.60
N GLU A 86 15.23 -10.79 -2.43
CA GLU A 86 15.73 -11.65 -3.50
C GLU A 86 14.67 -12.67 -3.96
N LEU A 87 13.98 -13.34 -3.01
CA LEU A 87 12.93 -14.32 -3.32
C LEU A 87 11.73 -13.69 -4.02
N PHE A 88 11.39 -12.42 -3.67
CA PHE A 88 10.35 -11.67 -4.35
C PHE A 88 10.57 -11.57 -5.86
N LEU A 89 11.81 -11.40 -6.26
CA LEU A 89 12.21 -11.35 -7.68
C LEU A 89 12.42 -12.73 -8.28
N ALA A 90 13.04 -13.66 -7.52
CA ALA A 90 13.49 -14.94 -8.02
C ALA A 90 12.35 -15.92 -8.36
N ILE A 91 11.30 -15.96 -7.54
CA ILE A 91 10.17 -16.88 -7.77
C ILE A 91 9.50 -16.62 -9.11
N PRO A 92 9.04 -15.38 -9.43
CA PRO A 92 8.48 -15.10 -10.75
C PRO A 92 9.52 -15.16 -11.87
N ALA A 93 10.80 -14.84 -11.59
CA ALA A 93 11.86 -14.99 -12.58
C ALA A 93 12.21 -16.46 -12.91
N ALA A 94 11.85 -17.40 -12.03
CA ALA A 94 11.92 -18.86 -12.28
C ALA A 94 10.68 -19.40 -13.02
N GLY A 95 9.66 -18.56 -13.30
CA GLY A 95 8.42 -18.97 -13.95
C GLY A 95 7.39 -19.58 -12.99
N HIS A 96 7.46 -19.23 -11.71
CA HIS A 96 6.51 -19.63 -10.67
C HIS A 96 5.71 -18.44 -10.14
N VAL A 97 4.67 -18.72 -9.37
CA VAL A 97 3.77 -17.70 -8.81
C VAL A 97 4.17 -17.41 -7.37
N LEU A 98 4.51 -16.16 -7.10
CA LEU A 98 4.90 -15.68 -5.77
C LEU A 98 3.66 -15.41 -4.90
N ILE A 99 3.69 -15.84 -3.63
CA ILE A 99 2.74 -15.45 -2.60
C ILE A 99 3.50 -14.98 -1.36
N MET A 100 3.60 -13.67 -1.15
CA MET A 100 4.19 -13.11 0.07
C MET A 100 3.17 -13.16 1.21
N LEU A 101 3.53 -13.80 2.33
CA LEU A 101 2.63 -14.00 3.46
C LEU A 101 2.82 -12.93 4.55
N PRO A 102 1.72 -12.45 5.17
CA PRO A 102 1.82 -11.61 6.35
C PRO A 102 2.47 -12.34 7.54
N ASN A 103 3.37 -11.65 8.24
CA ASN A 103 4.14 -12.22 9.36
C ASN A 103 3.33 -12.55 10.62
N ALA A 104 2.10 -12.05 10.73
CA ALA A 104 1.23 -12.24 11.89
C ALA A 104 0.33 -13.49 11.81
N LEU A 105 0.51 -14.33 10.78
CA LEU A 105 -0.29 -15.54 10.60
C LEU A 105 0.12 -16.63 11.59
N ASN A 106 -0.86 -17.29 12.20
CA ASN A 106 -0.63 -18.47 13.02
C ASN A 106 -0.63 -19.76 12.16
N ASP A 107 -0.26 -20.87 12.77
CA ASP A 107 -0.17 -22.20 12.12
C ASP A 107 -1.47 -22.63 11.42
N LYS A 108 -2.63 -22.41 12.06
CA LYS A 108 -3.95 -22.74 11.49
C LYS A 108 -4.26 -21.93 10.23
N ALA A 109 -3.96 -20.62 10.26
CA ALA A 109 -4.17 -19.75 9.11
C ALA A 109 -3.22 -20.12 7.96
N LEU A 110 -1.94 -20.41 8.28
CA LEU A 110 -0.95 -20.86 7.30
C LEU A 110 -1.34 -22.19 6.65
N ALA A 111 -1.82 -23.16 7.44
CA ALA A 111 -2.33 -24.42 6.90
C ALA A 111 -3.55 -24.22 5.97
N GLY A 112 -4.48 -23.36 6.36
CA GLY A 112 -5.64 -23.01 5.53
C GLY A 112 -5.23 -22.34 4.21
N ILE A 113 -4.29 -21.40 4.24
CA ILE A 113 -3.74 -20.74 3.05
C ILE A 113 -3.01 -21.76 2.17
N SER A 114 -2.20 -22.64 2.76
CA SER A 114 -1.46 -23.67 2.03
C SER A 114 -2.40 -24.54 1.19
N MET A 115 -3.53 -24.96 1.74
CA MET A 115 -4.52 -25.75 1.02
C MET A 115 -5.32 -24.92 0.01
N LYS A 116 -5.81 -23.74 0.41
CA LYS A 116 -6.65 -22.89 -0.45
C LYS A 116 -5.91 -22.44 -1.71
N PHE A 117 -4.62 -22.13 -1.58
CA PHE A 117 -3.80 -21.60 -2.66
C PHE A 117 -2.87 -22.66 -3.31
N ASP A 118 -3.11 -23.97 -3.06
CA ASP A 118 -2.33 -25.09 -3.63
C ASP A 118 -0.83 -24.84 -3.57
N LEU A 119 -0.31 -24.49 -2.40
CA LEU A 119 1.10 -24.21 -2.27
C LEU A 119 1.94 -25.45 -2.58
N ALA A 120 2.81 -25.37 -3.59
CA ALA A 120 3.82 -26.37 -3.87
C ALA A 120 4.89 -26.41 -2.76
N GLY A 121 5.09 -25.29 -2.08
CA GLY A 121 5.96 -25.15 -0.93
C GLY A 121 6.10 -23.70 -0.48
N MET A 122 6.91 -23.52 0.56
CA MET A 122 7.10 -22.23 1.23
C MET A 122 8.56 -22.01 1.59
N PHE A 123 9.10 -20.84 1.25
CA PHE A 123 10.34 -20.34 1.83
C PHE A 123 10.05 -19.69 3.18
N VAL A 124 10.81 -20.08 4.20
CA VAL A 124 10.55 -19.71 5.60
C VAL A 124 11.76 -19.03 6.21
N GLY A 125 11.58 -17.81 6.71
CA GLY A 125 12.54 -17.11 7.53
C GLY A 125 12.80 -17.84 8.84
N LYS A 126 14.01 -17.77 9.37
CA LYS A 126 14.45 -18.48 10.57
C LYS A 126 13.50 -18.29 11.75
N GLU A 127 12.95 -17.10 11.92
CA GLU A 127 12.04 -16.73 13.00
C GLU A 127 10.64 -17.36 12.91
N PHE A 128 10.28 -17.94 11.77
CA PHE A 128 8.98 -18.57 11.52
C PHE A 128 9.04 -20.09 11.46
N THR A 129 10.19 -20.70 11.76
CA THR A 129 10.39 -22.16 11.64
C THR A 129 9.44 -22.95 12.53
N GLU A 130 9.17 -22.48 13.76
CA GLU A 130 8.28 -23.16 14.71
C GLU A 130 6.82 -23.16 14.23
N VAL A 131 6.32 -22.01 13.76
CA VAL A 131 4.92 -21.87 13.31
C VAL A 131 4.65 -22.62 12.01
N THR A 132 5.69 -22.99 11.27
CA THR A 132 5.60 -23.72 10.00
C THR A 132 5.92 -25.22 10.11
N ALA A 133 6.31 -25.74 11.28
CA ALA A 133 6.81 -27.10 11.47
C ALA A 133 5.84 -28.21 11.04
N ASN A 134 4.53 -27.97 11.11
CA ASN A 134 3.48 -28.96 10.84
C ASN A 134 2.60 -28.59 9.62
N LEU A 135 3.11 -27.77 8.70
CA LEU A 135 2.33 -27.38 7.51
C LEU A 135 2.17 -28.53 6.51
N PRO A 136 1.06 -28.57 5.77
CA PRO A 136 0.79 -29.62 4.78
C PRO A 136 1.63 -29.49 3.49
N CYS A 137 2.43 -28.44 3.33
CA CYS A 137 3.31 -28.23 2.19
C CYS A 137 4.79 -28.34 2.56
N LYS A 138 5.67 -28.51 1.55
CA LYS A 138 7.11 -28.50 1.74
C LYS A 138 7.58 -27.12 2.21
N THR A 139 8.61 -27.09 3.07
CA THR A 139 9.25 -25.85 3.50
C THR A 139 10.74 -25.86 3.16
N TRP A 140 11.26 -24.68 2.80
CA TRP A 140 12.69 -24.45 2.54
C TRP A 140 13.12 -23.20 3.32
N SER A 141 14.37 -23.15 3.72
CA SER A 141 14.90 -21.94 4.37
C SER A 141 14.92 -20.77 3.39
N SER A 142 14.54 -19.57 3.86
CA SER A 142 14.56 -18.35 3.04
C SER A 142 15.95 -18.01 2.49
N ASN A 143 17.01 -18.41 3.17
CA ASN A 143 18.38 -18.18 2.72
C ASN A 143 18.91 -19.22 1.72
N SER A 144 18.09 -20.19 1.29
CA SER A 144 18.50 -21.22 0.31
C SER A 144 18.83 -20.59 -1.04
N ILE A 145 20.03 -20.87 -1.53
CA ILE A 145 20.56 -20.30 -2.77
C ILE A 145 21.43 -21.35 -3.50
N GLY A 146 21.41 -21.34 -4.82
CA GLY A 146 22.25 -22.22 -5.64
C GLY A 146 23.69 -21.71 -5.75
N GLU A 147 24.61 -22.60 -6.14
CA GLU A 147 26.01 -22.22 -6.32
C GLU A 147 26.29 -21.43 -7.61
N LYS A 148 25.51 -21.70 -8.67
CA LYS A 148 25.66 -21.11 -10.00
C LYS A 148 24.44 -20.28 -10.36
N GLU A 149 24.58 -19.41 -11.35
CA GLU A 149 23.50 -18.68 -11.94
C GLU A 149 22.75 -19.53 -12.97
N SER A 150 21.43 -19.46 -12.99
CA SER A 150 20.58 -19.96 -14.07
C SER A 150 20.02 -18.81 -14.88
N ALA A 151 19.72 -19.04 -16.15
CA ALA A 151 18.92 -18.13 -16.94
C ALA A 151 17.52 -17.98 -16.32
N PHE A 152 16.96 -16.79 -16.46
CA PHE A 152 15.58 -16.51 -16.08
C PHE A 152 14.60 -17.21 -17.04
N ALA A 153 13.41 -17.50 -16.55
CA ALA A 153 12.37 -18.11 -17.36
C ALA A 153 11.92 -17.15 -18.49
N ASP A 154 11.69 -17.72 -19.66
CA ASP A 154 11.03 -17.00 -20.75
C ASP A 154 9.52 -17.00 -20.49
N VAL A 155 8.97 -15.83 -20.18
CA VAL A 155 7.58 -15.64 -19.81
C VAL A 155 6.98 -14.43 -20.54
N GLU A 156 5.70 -14.57 -20.86
CA GLU A 156 4.92 -13.48 -21.47
C GLU A 156 4.35 -12.53 -20.40
N LYS A 157 3.99 -11.30 -20.79
CA LYS A 157 3.44 -10.31 -19.88
C LYS A 157 2.17 -10.79 -19.13
N ASP A 158 1.37 -11.63 -19.79
CA ASP A 158 0.12 -12.15 -19.25
C ASP A 158 0.29 -13.43 -18.41
N THR A 159 1.53 -13.95 -18.30
CA THR A 159 1.85 -15.05 -17.39
C THR A 159 1.65 -14.60 -15.94
N THR A 160 1.03 -15.43 -15.12
CA THR A 160 0.81 -15.13 -13.69
C THR A 160 2.16 -15.05 -12.97
N ALA A 161 2.38 -13.96 -12.24
CA ALA A 161 3.63 -13.69 -11.51
C ALA A 161 3.45 -13.74 -9.99
N ALA A 162 2.34 -13.23 -9.46
CA ALA A 162 2.11 -13.15 -8.03
C ALA A 162 0.63 -13.18 -7.66
N ILE A 163 0.34 -13.56 -6.41
CA ILE A 163 -0.97 -13.42 -5.78
C ILE A 163 -0.81 -12.58 -4.53
N PHE A 164 -1.59 -11.50 -4.42
CA PHE A 164 -1.63 -10.63 -3.25
C PHE A 164 -2.98 -10.75 -2.54
N PHE A 165 -2.94 -10.78 -1.20
CA PHE A 165 -4.17 -10.84 -0.42
C PHE A 165 -4.85 -9.48 -0.32
N THR A 166 -6.16 -9.48 -0.56
CA THR A 166 -6.98 -8.29 -0.34
C THR A 166 -7.49 -8.27 1.10
N GLY A 167 -7.61 -7.07 1.66
CA GLY A 167 -8.16 -6.86 3.00
C GLY A 167 -9.68 -7.03 3.03
N GLY A 168 -10.18 -8.23 2.84
CA GLY A 168 -11.62 -8.53 2.98
C GLY A 168 -12.06 -8.43 4.43
N THR A 169 -13.15 -7.69 4.69
CA THR A 169 -13.71 -7.48 6.04
C THR A 169 -14.58 -8.65 6.53
N THR A 170 -14.86 -9.66 5.69
CA THR A 170 -15.96 -10.62 5.92
C THR A 170 -15.59 -12.10 5.83
N GLY A 171 -14.31 -12.48 5.74
CA GLY A 171 -13.98 -13.92 5.60
C GLY A 171 -12.51 -14.24 5.38
N ALA A 172 -12.22 -15.44 4.87
CA ALA A 172 -10.89 -15.83 4.46
C ALA A 172 -10.36 -14.87 3.37
N PRO A 173 -9.06 -14.53 3.37
CA PRO A 173 -8.51 -13.55 2.44
C PRO A 173 -8.73 -14.00 0.98
N LYS A 174 -9.13 -13.04 0.12
CA LYS A 174 -9.17 -13.25 -1.33
C LYS A 174 -7.77 -13.02 -1.89
N GLY A 175 -7.37 -13.79 -2.88
CA GLY A 175 -6.08 -13.62 -3.54
C GLY A 175 -6.24 -12.99 -4.92
N ALA A 176 -5.85 -11.73 -5.08
CA ALA A 176 -5.81 -11.08 -6.39
C ALA A 176 -4.63 -11.62 -7.21
N VAL A 177 -4.92 -12.23 -8.36
CA VAL A 177 -3.95 -12.85 -9.25
C VAL A 177 -3.40 -11.82 -10.22
N HIS A 178 -2.10 -11.57 -10.15
CA HIS A 178 -1.40 -10.62 -11.00
C HIS A 178 -0.49 -11.28 -12.02
N SER A 179 -0.52 -10.77 -13.25
CA SER A 179 0.42 -11.12 -14.30
C SER A 179 1.76 -10.38 -14.11
N HIS A 180 2.79 -10.79 -14.85
CA HIS A 180 4.02 -10.00 -14.95
C HIS A 180 3.71 -8.58 -15.42
N GLY A 181 2.87 -8.43 -16.44
CA GLY A 181 2.47 -7.12 -16.99
C GLY A 181 1.82 -6.22 -15.95
N SER A 182 0.91 -6.76 -15.11
CA SER A 182 0.24 -5.93 -14.10
C SER A 182 1.19 -5.48 -12.98
N ILE A 183 2.06 -6.37 -12.48
CA ILE A 183 3.10 -6.01 -11.52
C ILE A 183 4.03 -4.94 -12.10
N MET A 184 4.49 -5.13 -13.33
CA MET A 184 5.43 -4.21 -13.97
C MET A 184 4.79 -2.86 -14.32
N ARG A 185 3.48 -2.84 -14.68
CA ARG A 185 2.75 -1.58 -14.91
C ARG A 185 2.58 -0.78 -13.62
N GLY A 186 2.16 -1.43 -12.53
CA GLY A 186 2.10 -0.79 -11.22
C GLY A 186 3.47 -0.27 -10.77
N SER A 187 4.52 -1.04 -11.01
CA SER A 187 5.91 -0.65 -10.67
C SER A 187 6.38 0.55 -11.48
N PHE A 188 6.08 0.59 -12.78
CA PHE A 188 6.42 1.73 -13.64
C PHE A 188 5.61 2.99 -13.27
N ASN A 189 4.33 2.86 -12.92
CA ASN A 189 3.56 3.97 -12.39
C ASN A 189 4.14 4.53 -11.09
N GLY A 190 4.81 3.69 -10.30
CA GLY A 190 5.49 4.09 -9.06
C GLY A 190 6.80 4.86 -9.24
N VAL A 191 7.31 5.02 -10.48
CA VAL A 191 8.52 5.84 -10.71
C VAL A 191 8.22 7.33 -10.65
N PHE A 192 6.98 7.73 -10.98
CA PHE A 192 6.61 9.14 -11.00
C PHE A 192 6.67 9.78 -9.61
N GLY A 193 7.41 10.85 -9.53
CA GLY A 193 7.60 11.68 -8.34
C GLY A 193 8.10 13.07 -8.71
N PRO A 194 7.99 14.07 -7.82
CA PRO A 194 8.42 15.43 -8.13
C PRO A 194 9.94 15.55 -8.26
N GLY A 195 10.39 16.23 -9.32
CA GLY A 195 11.81 16.50 -9.59
C GLY A 195 12.60 15.25 -9.97
N ASN A 196 13.82 15.15 -9.43
CA ASN A 196 14.72 14.02 -9.65
C ASN A 196 14.18 12.75 -8.98
N ILE A 197 14.16 11.65 -9.71
CA ILE A 197 13.60 10.37 -9.25
C ILE A 197 14.66 9.26 -9.14
N LEU A 198 15.82 9.41 -9.80
CA LEU A 198 16.87 8.39 -9.80
C LEU A 198 17.72 8.40 -8.52
N HIS A 199 18.30 7.24 -8.21
CA HIS A 199 19.34 7.04 -7.19
C HIS A 199 18.97 7.56 -5.78
N LYS A 200 17.68 7.45 -5.41
CA LYS A 200 17.19 7.83 -4.08
C LYS A 200 17.54 6.77 -3.03
N ARG A 201 17.44 7.14 -1.75
CA ARG A 201 17.61 6.23 -0.61
C ARG A 201 16.27 6.00 0.08
N TYR A 202 15.92 4.74 0.30
CA TYR A 202 14.67 4.30 0.90
C TYR A 202 14.90 3.38 2.10
N ILE A 203 13.92 3.31 3.00
CA ILE A 203 13.80 2.25 4.00
C ILE A 203 12.49 1.51 3.70
N ALA A 204 12.55 0.19 3.50
CA ALA A 204 11.39 -0.65 3.19
C ALA A 204 10.58 -0.95 4.46
N MET A 205 9.87 0.06 4.99
CA MET A 205 9.09 -0.05 6.23
C MET A 205 7.79 -0.82 6.06
N LEU A 206 7.19 -0.78 4.85
CA LEU A 206 5.95 -1.48 4.58
C LEU A 206 6.21 -2.93 4.21
N PRO A 207 5.33 -3.87 4.65
CA PRO A 207 5.51 -5.29 4.36
C PRO A 207 5.45 -5.59 2.86
N LEU A 208 6.35 -6.47 2.37
CA LEU A 208 6.30 -6.98 1.00
C LEU A 208 5.07 -7.87 0.73
N SER A 209 4.41 -8.36 1.76
CA SER A 209 3.14 -9.09 1.66
C SER A 209 1.94 -8.19 1.31
N HIS A 210 2.11 -6.86 1.39
CA HIS A 210 1.11 -5.90 0.97
C HIS A 210 1.53 -5.24 -0.34
N ILE A 211 0.60 -5.16 -1.32
CA ILE A 211 0.91 -4.66 -2.67
C ILE A 211 1.56 -3.27 -2.66
N PHE A 212 1.17 -2.37 -1.75
CA PHE A 212 1.76 -1.04 -1.62
C PHE A 212 3.24 -1.11 -1.23
N GLY A 213 3.60 -1.95 -0.25
CA GLY A 213 4.99 -2.19 0.13
C GLY A 213 5.79 -2.84 -1.00
N ALA A 214 5.22 -3.84 -1.67
CA ALA A 214 5.87 -4.57 -2.75
C ALA A 214 6.12 -3.69 -3.99
N ILE A 215 5.08 -3.00 -4.46
CA ILE A 215 5.15 -2.23 -5.71
C ILE A 215 5.83 -0.88 -5.47
N MET A 216 5.27 -0.06 -4.59
CA MET A 216 5.77 1.30 -4.38
C MET A 216 7.02 1.34 -3.50
N GLY A 217 7.08 0.47 -2.47
CA GLY A 217 8.18 0.42 -1.51
C GLY A 217 9.41 -0.34 -2.00
N TYR A 218 9.29 -1.18 -3.04
CA TYR A 218 10.40 -1.99 -3.52
C TYR A 218 10.57 -1.95 -5.05
N MET A 219 9.62 -2.48 -5.83
CA MET A 219 9.79 -2.63 -7.29
C MET A 219 10.02 -1.29 -8.01
N ALA A 220 9.22 -0.27 -7.69
CA ALA A 220 9.38 1.07 -8.28
C ALA A 220 10.76 1.70 -7.93
N LYS A 221 11.32 1.33 -6.76
CA LYS A 221 12.64 1.82 -6.32
C LYS A 221 13.78 1.17 -7.08
N LEU A 222 13.64 -0.09 -7.43
CA LEU A 222 14.58 -0.77 -8.32
C LEU A 222 14.55 -0.17 -9.74
N TYR A 223 13.37 0.23 -10.23
CA TYR A 223 13.23 0.90 -11.53
C TYR A 223 14.06 2.17 -11.64
N THR A 224 14.20 2.89 -10.54
CA THR A 224 14.88 4.20 -10.50
C THR A 224 16.34 4.11 -10.03
N GLY A 225 16.94 2.93 -10.03
CA GLY A 225 18.33 2.76 -9.60
C GLY A 225 18.59 3.17 -8.15
N SER A 226 17.56 3.14 -7.32
CA SER A 226 17.61 3.61 -5.93
C SER A 226 18.12 2.54 -4.98
N LEU A 227 18.70 2.96 -3.84
CA LEU A 227 19.13 2.07 -2.76
C LEU A 227 17.98 1.86 -1.77
N THR A 228 17.60 0.61 -1.55
CA THR A 228 16.57 0.22 -0.57
C THR A 228 17.19 -0.47 0.64
N TYR A 229 17.05 0.13 1.81
CA TYR A 229 17.42 -0.48 3.07
C TYR A 229 16.29 -1.37 3.60
N THR A 230 16.63 -2.59 4.00
CA THR A 230 15.70 -3.48 4.67
C THR A 230 15.50 -3.06 6.13
N CYS A 231 14.32 -3.33 6.68
CA CYS A 231 14.09 -3.25 8.11
C CYS A 231 13.19 -4.40 8.58
N THR A 232 13.48 -4.96 9.73
CA THR A 232 12.78 -6.13 10.24
C THR A 232 11.35 -5.85 10.68
N ASP A 233 11.08 -4.60 11.05
CA ASP A 233 9.76 -4.09 11.43
C ASP A 233 9.73 -2.56 11.34
N MET A 234 8.55 -1.98 11.41
CA MET A 234 8.32 -0.53 11.28
C MET A 234 9.04 0.28 12.37
N ARG A 235 9.13 -0.23 13.60
CA ARG A 235 9.80 0.47 14.71
C ARG A 235 11.31 0.55 14.46
N ALA A 236 11.91 -0.55 14.01
CA ALA A 236 13.32 -0.58 13.61
C ALA A 236 13.57 0.42 12.47
N GLY A 237 12.72 0.42 11.44
CA GLY A 237 12.83 1.34 10.31
C GLY A 237 12.76 2.82 10.71
N ILE A 238 11.89 3.19 11.63
CA ILE A 238 11.84 4.55 12.19
C ILE A 238 13.13 4.88 12.93
N GLY A 239 13.66 3.95 13.74
CA GLY A 239 14.94 4.12 14.45
C GLY A 239 16.14 4.28 13.51
N ASP A 240 16.06 3.73 12.32
CA ASP A 240 17.11 3.77 11.31
C ASP A 240 17.15 5.09 10.49
N ILE A 241 16.09 5.92 10.52
CA ILE A 241 16.02 7.17 9.75
C ILE A 241 17.27 8.05 9.92
N PRO A 242 17.74 8.37 11.14
CA PRO A 242 18.90 9.25 11.30
C PRO A 242 20.22 8.61 10.85
N VAL A 243 20.30 7.29 10.77
CA VAL A 243 21.50 6.53 10.35
C VAL A 243 21.54 6.36 8.83
N VAL A 244 20.45 5.87 8.25
CA VAL A 244 20.28 5.62 6.81
C VAL A 244 20.14 6.94 6.04
N ARG A 245 19.56 7.97 6.67
CA ARG A 245 19.25 9.26 6.06
C ARG A 245 18.52 9.11 4.73
N PRO A 246 17.32 8.48 4.72
CA PRO A 246 16.54 8.30 3.49
C PRO A 246 16.20 9.67 2.89
N THR A 247 16.16 9.75 1.56
CA THR A 247 15.67 10.93 0.84
C THR A 247 14.17 10.86 0.58
N THR A 248 13.65 9.64 0.48
CA THR A 248 12.22 9.38 0.27
C THR A 248 11.75 8.24 1.15
N LEU A 249 10.52 8.32 1.66
CA LEU A 249 9.83 7.25 2.38
C LEU A 249 8.49 6.93 1.73
N VAL A 250 8.10 5.65 1.78
CA VAL A 250 6.77 5.16 1.38
C VAL A 250 6.05 4.73 2.65
N LEU A 251 4.98 5.43 3.00
CA LEU A 251 4.36 5.34 4.31
C LEU A 251 2.83 5.27 4.22
N VAL A 252 2.22 4.87 5.32
CA VAL A 252 0.78 5.06 5.57
C VAL A 252 0.58 6.20 6.58
N PRO A 253 -0.60 6.86 6.65
CA PRO A 253 -0.81 8.04 7.50
C PRO A 253 -0.45 7.83 8.97
N GLY A 254 -0.70 6.63 9.53
CA GLY A 254 -0.32 6.31 10.90
C GLY A 254 1.21 6.33 11.15
N LEU A 255 2.02 5.95 10.15
CA LEU A 255 3.48 6.06 10.25
C LEU A 255 3.97 7.50 10.07
N VAL A 256 3.33 8.27 9.18
CA VAL A 256 3.60 9.71 9.04
C VAL A 256 3.40 10.41 10.36
N GLU A 257 2.28 10.16 11.05
CA GLU A 257 1.98 10.72 12.38
C GLU A 257 3.08 10.41 13.41
N ILE A 258 3.52 9.16 13.49
CA ILE A 258 4.57 8.75 14.42
C ILE A 258 5.88 9.48 14.12
N ILE A 259 6.27 9.56 12.85
CA ILE A 259 7.51 10.22 12.42
C ILE A 259 7.46 11.72 12.69
N LEU A 260 6.33 12.39 12.42
CA LEU A 260 6.12 13.80 12.71
C LEU A 260 6.20 14.10 14.21
N ASN A 261 5.57 13.26 15.04
CA ASN A 261 5.64 13.41 16.51
C ASN A 261 7.07 13.25 17.03
N ILE A 262 7.86 12.30 16.50
CA ILE A 262 9.26 12.16 16.86
C ILE A 262 10.08 13.38 16.39
N ALA A 263 9.80 13.88 15.19
CA ALA A 263 10.48 15.07 14.66
C ALA A 263 10.18 16.33 15.50
N LYS A 264 8.98 16.49 16.02
CA LYS A 264 8.63 17.56 16.97
C LYS A 264 9.47 17.49 18.26
N LEU A 265 9.72 16.27 18.77
CA LEU A 265 10.49 16.05 19.99
C LEU A 265 12.00 16.15 19.79
N LYS A 266 12.52 15.62 18.67
CA LYS A 266 13.97 15.51 18.40
C LYS A 266 14.50 16.57 17.43
N GLY A 267 13.63 17.37 16.84
CA GLY A 267 13.97 18.36 15.81
C GLY A 267 14.10 17.76 14.40
N ARG A 268 14.13 18.63 13.39
CA ARG A 268 14.26 18.28 11.96
C ARG A 268 15.48 17.39 11.67
N ALA A 269 16.55 17.51 12.43
CA ALA A 269 17.77 16.72 12.26
C ALA A 269 17.54 15.21 12.36
N PHE A 270 16.51 14.75 13.10
CA PHE A 270 16.11 13.34 13.15
C PHE A 270 15.74 12.78 11.77
N LEU A 271 15.16 13.59 10.90
CA LEU A 271 14.70 13.18 9.57
C LEU A 271 15.82 13.08 8.53
N GLY A 272 17.04 13.53 8.87
CA GLY A 272 18.19 13.48 7.97
C GLY A 272 17.93 14.21 6.65
N ASP A 273 18.06 13.51 5.54
CA ASP A 273 17.92 14.04 4.18
C ASP A 273 16.50 13.84 3.59
N LEU A 274 15.50 13.56 4.41
CA LEU A 274 14.14 13.27 3.95
C LEU A 274 13.53 14.52 3.28
N GLU A 275 13.17 14.38 2.01
CA GLU A 275 12.59 15.43 1.16
C GLU A 275 11.18 15.07 0.69
N LEU A 276 10.88 13.75 0.59
CA LEU A 276 9.66 13.27 -0.02
C LEU A 276 9.03 12.13 0.79
N ILE A 277 7.74 12.21 1.02
CA ILE A 277 6.93 11.11 1.55
C ILE A 277 5.85 10.76 0.51
N MET A 278 5.82 9.51 0.06
CA MET A 278 4.75 8.92 -0.71
C MET A 278 3.77 8.23 0.26
N CYS A 279 2.58 8.78 0.44
CA CYS A 279 1.62 8.32 1.42
C CYS A 279 0.36 7.75 0.75
N GLY A 280 -0.16 6.63 1.26
CA GLY A 280 -1.34 6.00 0.68
C GLY A 280 -1.95 4.95 1.58
N ALA A 281 -2.83 4.12 1.01
CA ALA A 281 -3.59 3.06 1.65
C ALA A 281 -4.69 3.53 2.61
N ALA A 282 -4.72 4.80 3.03
CA ALA A 282 -5.78 5.43 3.82
C ALA A 282 -5.80 6.94 3.53
N PRO A 283 -6.90 7.67 3.83
CA PRO A 283 -6.94 9.11 3.72
C PRO A 283 -5.83 9.78 4.54
N VAL A 284 -5.17 10.78 3.97
CA VAL A 284 -4.11 11.54 4.65
C VAL A 284 -4.73 12.79 5.27
N PRO A 285 -4.67 12.97 6.60
CA PRO A 285 -5.20 14.17 7.22
C PRO A 285 -4.50 15.44 6.72
N PRO A 286 -5.23 16.52 6.40
CA PRO A 286 -4.64 17.79 5.93
C PRO A 286 -3.60 18.36 6.88
N ARG A 287 -3.75 18.13 8.18
CA ARG A 287 -2.77 18.51 9.21
C ARG A 287 -1.39 17.88 8.97
N GLN A 288 -1.34 16.59 8.63
CA GLN A 288 -0.07 15.90 8.33
C GLN A 288 0.61 16.48 7.09
N MET A 289 -0.15 16.86 6.08
CA MET A 289 0.37 17.53 4.88
C MET A 289 0.99 18.89 5.23
N ALA A 290 0.31 19.68 6.07
CA ALA A 290 0.81 20.97 6.54
C ALA A 290 2.09 20.83 7.38
N GLU A 291 2.12 19.90 8.33
CA GLU A 291 3.28 19.63 9.19
C GLU A 291 4.50 19.14 8.38
N CYS A 292 4.30 18.28 7.38
CA CYS A 292 5.37 17.88 6.45
C CYS A 292 5.96 19.11 5.72
N ARG A 293 5.09 19.98 5.22
CA ARG A 293 5.50 21.20 4.52
C ARG A 293 6.33 22.13 5.41
N GLU A 294 5.93 22.34 6.67
CA GLU A 294 6.69 23.13 7.65
C GLU A 294 8.10 22.55 7.89
N LEU A 295 8.26 21.24 7.78
CA LEU A 295 9.53 20.55 7.86
C LEU A 295 10.32 20.52 6.54
N GLY A 296 9.82 21.16 5.47
CA GLY A 296 10.43 21.15 4.14
C GLY A 296 10.33 19.78 3.45
N ILE A 297 9.28 19.00 3.74
CA ILE A 297 9.04 17.68 3.15
C ILE A 297 7.82 17.77 2.24
N THR A 298 7.95 17.36 0.99
CA THR A 298 6.82 17.16 0.08
C THR A 298 6.10 15.87 0.48
N LEU A 299 4.79 15.94 0.72
CA LEU A 299 3.96 14.76 0.91
C LEU A 299 3.08 14.56 -0.33
N CYS A 300 3.28 13.45 -1.03
CA CYS A 300 2.40 13.02 -2.12
C CYS A 300 1.39 12.02 -1.58
N ALA A 301 0.11 12.21 -1.88
CA ALA A 301 -0.95 11.27 -1.56
C ALA A 301 -1.25 10.38 -2.77
N GLY A 302 -1.58 9.10 -2.54
CA GLY A 302 -1.88 8.15 -3.60
C GLY A 302 -3.10 7.29 -3.29
N TYR A 303 -3.88 7.00 -4.33
CA TYR A 303 -4.98 6.04 -4.28
C TYR A 303 -4.68 4.83 -5.15
N GLY A 304 -5.06 3.68 -4.64
CA GLY A 304 -4.93 2.42 -5.36
C GLY A 304 -5.49 1.24 -4.59
N LEU A 305 -5.58 0.13 -5.30
CA LEU A 305 -6.18 -1.12 -4.82
C LEU A 305 -5.24 -2.29 -5.09
N THR A 306 -5.37 -3.33 -4.29
CA THR A 306 -4.65 -4.59 -4.54
C THR A 306 -4.94 -5.11 -5.93
N GLU A 307 -6.18 -5.05 -6.35
CA GLU A 307 -6.71 -5.51 -7.63
C GLU A 307 -6.19 -4.73 -8.86
N CYS A 308 -5.60 -3.55 -8.63
CA CYS A 308 -5.03 -2.70 -9.69
C CYS A 308 -3.51 -2.53 -9.56
N ALA A 309 -2.80 -3.53 -9.05
CA ALA A 309 -1.36 -3.47 -8.82
C ALA A 309 -0.92 -2.18 -8.11
N ASN A 310 -1.69 -1.76 -7.12
CA ASN A 310 -1.50 -0.66 -6.20
C ASN A 310 -1.87 0.73 -6.73
N LEU A 311 -1.30 1.22 -7.84
CA LEU A 311 -1.37 2.64 -8.20
C LEU A 311 -2.43 2.94 -9.26
N THR A 312 -3.45 3.70 -8.88
CA THR A 312 -4.50 4.21 -9.77
C THR A 312 -4.37 5.71 -9.98
N SER A 313 -4.20 6.48 -8.90
CA SER A 313 -3.99 7.93 -8.98
C SER A 313 -2.98 8.43 -7.95
N GLY A 314 -2.44 9.62 -8.19
CA GLY A 314 -1.48 10.26 -7.30
C GLY A 314 -1.53 11.77 -7.33
N ASN A 315 -1.36 12.38 -6.16
CA ASN A 315 -1.37 13.81 -5.91
C ASN A 315 -0.06 14.25 -5.25
N CYS A 316 0.77 14.98 -5.97
CA CYS A 316 1.97 15.61 -5.41
C CYS A 316 1.81 17.14 -5.22
N ASP A 317 0.62 17.68 -5.46
CA ASP A 317 0.22 19.06 -5.19
C ASP A 317 -0.73 19.14 -4.00
N THR A 318 -0.44 18.39 -2.92
CA THR A 318 -1.28 18.31 -1.72
C THR A 318 -1.42 19.63 -0.96
N ASP A 319 -0.58 20.62 -1.25
CA ASP A 319 -0.71 21.99 -0.78
C ASP A 319 -1.80 22.79 -1.51
N LYS A 320 -2.10 22.44 -2.77
CA LYS A 320 -3.13 23.11 -3.60
C LYS A 320 -4.47 22.39 -3.57
N LYS A 321 -4.43 21.05 -3.50
CA LYS A 321 -5.59 20.16 -3.59
C LYS A 321 -5.51 19.05 -2.54
N PRO A 322 -5.56 19.38 -1.23
CA PRO A 322 -5.35 18.40 -0.15
C PRO A 322 -6.41 17.28 -0.10
N GLU A 323 -7.62 17.55 -0.58
CA GLU A 323 -8.72 16.56 -0.59
C GLU A 323 -8.69 15.64 -1.83
N SER A 324 -7.94 16.00 -2.88
CA SER A 324 -7.90 15.21 -4.10
C SER A 324 -6.91 14.05 -3.99
N MET A 325 -7.28 12.91 -4.58
CA MET A 325 -6.35 11.79 -4.81
C MET A 325 -5.49 11.98 -6.07
N GLY A 326 -5.49 13.19 -6.65
CA GLY A 326 -4.64 13.59 -7.77
C GLY A 326 -5.19 13.23 -9.14
N HIS A 327 -4.30 12.81 -10.02
CA HIS A 327 -4.61 12.43 -11.40
C HIS A 327 -4.43 10.94 -11.60
N ILE A 328 -5.14 10.39 -12.58
CA ILE A 328 -4.99 9.00 -12.99
C ILE A 328 -3.62 8.79 -13.63
N TYR A 329 -2.89 7.75 -13.21
CA TYR A 329 -1.59 7.41 -13.80
C TYR A 329 -1.71 7.08 -15.29
N PRO A 330 -0.64 7.31 -16.07
CA PRO A 330 -0.63 7.03 -17.51
C PRO A 330 -1.00 5.57 -17.83
N GLU A 331 -1.51 5.36 -19.07
CA GLU A 331 -1.85 4.05 -19.63
C GLU A 331 -2.96 3.30 -18.86
N GLN A 332 -3.74 4.00 -18.04
CA GLN A 332 -4.97 3.51 -17.45
C GLN A 332 -6.17 4.21 -18.10
N GLN A 333 -7.23 3.45 -18.33
CA GLN A 333 -8.53 3.97 -18.74
C GLN A 333 -9.44 3.97 -17.52
N VAL A 334 -10.20 5.02 -17.34
CA VAL A 334 -11.19 5.13 -16.28
C VAL A 334 -12.52 5.60 -16.82
N LYS A 335 -13.59 5.17 -16.18
CA LYS A 335 -14.95 5.70 -16.38
C LYS A 335 -15.69 5.71 -15.05
N VAL A 336 -16.68 6.57 -14.93
CA VAL A 336 -17.61 6.61 -13.79
C VAL A 336 -18.96 6.04 -14.24
N VAL A 337 -19.45 5.04 -13.55
CA VAL A 337 -20.74 4.40 -13.80
C VAL A 337 -21.55 4.43 -12.51
N ASP A 338 -22.67 5.14 -12.51
CA ASP A 338 -23.50 5.35 -11.31
C ASP A 338 -22.70 5.86 -10.08
N GLY A 339 -21.73 6.73 -10.34
CA GLY A 339 -20.82 7.27 -9.32
C GLY A 339 -19.63 6.36 -9.00
N GLU A 340 -19.61 5.10 -9.40
CA GLU A 340 -18.53 4.16 -9.16
C GLU A 340 -17.38 4.33 -10.18
N LEU A 341 -16.14 4.34 -9.67
CA LEU A 341 -14.95 4.31 -10.51
C LEU A 341 -14.72 2.91 -11.08
N TRP A 342 -14.63 2.81 -12.40
CA TRP A 342 -14.22 1.61 -13.11
C TRP A 342 -12.88 1.84 -13.79
N ILE A 343 -11.99 0.83 -13.71
CA ILE A 343 -10.60 0.94 -14.20
C ILE A 343 -10.34 -0.18 -15.20
N LYS A 344 -9.63 0.16 -16.28
CA LYS A 344 -9.13 -0.81 -17.27
C LYS A 344 -7.69 -0.46 -17.63
N GLY A 345 -6.83 -1.48 -17.68
CA GLY A 345 -5.41 -1.31 -18.04
C GLY A 345 -4.60 -2.57 -17.71
N ASP A 346 -3.34 -2.55 -18.13
CA ASP A 346 -2.40 -3.65 -17.86
C ASP A 346 -2.17 -3.87 -16.35
N ASN A 347 -2.43 -2.86 -15.51
CA ASN A 347 -2.31 -2.93 -14.04
C ASN A 347 -3.43 -3.72 -13.35
N VAL A 348 -4.54 -4.03 -14.04
CA VAL A 348 -5.67 -4.73 -13.45
C VAL A 348 -5.32 -6.22 -13.26
N MET A 349 -5.77 -6.80 -12.13
CA MET A 349 -5.64 -8.23 -11.84
C MET A 349 -6.33 -9.10 -12.90
N LYS A 350 -5.92 -10.35 -12.98
CA LYS A 350 -6.59 -11.35 -13.87
C LYS A 350 -7.90 -11.82 -13.27
N GLU A 351 -7.90 -12.15 -11.99
CA GLU A 351 -9.03 -12.76 -11.27
C GLU A 351 -8.75 -12.78 -9.75
N TYR A 352 -9.72 -13.15 -8.97
CA TYR A 352 -9.51 -13.70 -7.63
C TYR A 352 -9.23 -15.21 -7.72
N TYR A 353 -8.17 -15.67 -7.09
CA TYR A 353 -7.71 -17.07 -7.15
C TYR A 353 -8.78 -18.04 -6.69
N LYS A 354 -9.20 -18.93 -7.59
CA LYS A 354 -10.27 -19.94 -7.37
C LYS A 354 -11.59 -19.35 -6.84
N ASP A 355 -11.91 -18.14 -7.25
CA ASP A 355 -13.11 -17.44 -6.83
C ASP A 355 -13.80 -16.76 -8.04
N PRO A 356 -14.37 -17.57 -8.94
CA PRO A 356 -14.98 -17.08 -10.17
C PRO A 356 -16.23 -16.22 -9.93
N GLU A 357 -16.98 -16.49 -8.84
CA GLU A 357 -18.18 -15.73 -8.50
C GLU A 357 -17.84 -14.27 -8.19
N HIS A 358 -16.98 -14.03 -7.21
CA HIS A 358 -16.55 -12.67 -6.89
C HIS A 358 -15.73 -12.02 -8.03
N THR A 359 -15.02 -12.82 -8.83
CA THR A 359 -14.34 -12.30 -10.03
C THR A 359 -15.34 -11.71 -11.02
N ALA A 360 -16.43 -12.44 -11.31
CA ALA A 360 -17.48 -11.98 -12.21
C ALA A 360 -18.27 -10.78 -11.68
N GLU A 361 -18.36 -10.60 -10.35
CA GLU A 361 -18.96 -9.40 -9.74
C GLU A 361 -18.19 -8.12 -10.04
N VAL A 362 -16.84 -8.21 -10.07
CA VAL A 362 -15.96 -7.05 -10.13
C VAL A 362 -15.25 -6.85 -11.47
N LEU A 363 -15.22 -7.88 -12.35
CA LEU A 363 -14.60 -7.79 -13.68
C LEU A 363 -15.64 -7.97 -14.78
N GLU A 364 -15.76 -6.96 -15.65
CA GLU A 364 -16.68 -6.96 -16.78
C GLU A 364 -15.99 -6.38 -18.01
N ASP A 365 -15.81 -7.16 -19.07
CA ASP A 365 -15.18 -6.76 -20.34
C ASP A 365 -13.80 -6.09 -20.16
N GLY A 366 -13.03 -6.56 -19.17
CA GLY A 366 -11.71 -6.02 -18.81
C GLY A 366 -11.75 -4.75 -17.97
N TRP A 367 -12.95 -4.29 -17.56
CA TRP A 367 -13.14 -3.23 -16.59
C TRP A 367 -13.23 -3.82 -15.18
N PHE A 368 -12.46 -3.25 -14.27
CA PHE A 368 -12.54 -3.57 -12.84
C PHE A 368 -13.42 -2.53 -12.15
N LYS A 369 -14.46 -3.01 -11.46
CA LYS A 369 -15.37 -2.24 -10.62
C LYS A 369 -14.75 -2.08 -9.25
N THR A 370 -14.39 -0.86 -8.89
CA THR A 370 -13.61 -0.62 -7.66
C THR A 370 -14.41 -0.69 -6.38
N GLY A 371 -15.73 -0.48 -6.48
CA GLY A 371 -16.61 -0.25 -5.34
C GLY A 371 -16.39 1.11 -4.67
N ASP A 372 -15.53 1.97 -5.21
CA ASP A 372 -15.28 3.33 -4.70
C ASP A 372 -16.08 4.35 -5.52
N LEU A 373 -16.79 5.24 -4.82
CA LEU A 373 -17.53 6.34 -5.41
C LEU A 373 -16.59 7.53 -5.58
N VAL A 374 -16.64 8.17 -6.76
CA VAL A 374 -15.72 9.24 -7.10
C VAL A 374 -16.39 10.37 -7.87
N GLU A 375 -15.76 11.54 -7.80
CA GLU A 375 -16.05 12.69 -8.66
C GLU A 375 -14.75 13.18 -9.29
N PHE A 376 -14.86 13.81 -10.46
CA PHE A 376 -13.76 14.50 -11.14
C PHE A 376 -14.11 15.97 -11.26
N ASP A 377 -13.14 16.86 -10.99
CA ASP A 377 -13.31 18.26 -11.32
C ASP A 377 -12.97 18.55 -12.80
N ASP A 378 -13.20 19.80 -13.25
CA ASP A 378 -12.97 20.24 -14.64
C ASP A 378 -11.49 20.10 -15.10
N ASN A 379 -10.57 19.84 -14.20
CA ASN A 379 -9.14 19.65 -14.48
C ASN A 379 -8.67 18.20 -14.27
N ASP A 380 -9.57 17.23 -14.29
CA ASP A 380 -9.31 15.81 -14.12
C ASP A 380 -8.71 15.41 -12.74
N TRP A 381 -8.90 16.23 -11.69
CA TRP A 381 -8.60 15.83 -10.33
C TRP A 381 -9.67 14.89 -9.81
N ILE A 382 -9.26 13.73 -9.25
CA ILE A 382 -10.19 12.74 -8.70
C ILE A 382 -10.37 12.93 -7.20
N TYR A 383 -11.62 12.84 -6.75
CA TYR A 383 -12.04 12.89 -5.34
C TYR A 383 -12.78 11.60 -5.01
N ILE A 384 -12.44 10.95 -3.90
CA ILE A 384 -13.16 9.78 -3.40
C ILE A 384 -14.27 10.28 -2.50
N THR A 385 -15.53 10.07 -2.89
CA THR A 385 -16.71 10.52 -2.14
C THR A 385 -17.32 9.42 -1.25
N GLY A 386 -16.84 8.17 -1.40
CA GLY A 386 -17.26 7.08 -0.54
C GLY A 386 -16.95 5.69 -1.09
N ARG A 387 -17.53 4.69 -0.42
CA ARG A 387 -17.41 3.30 -0.81
C ARG A 387 -18.77 2.61 -0.78
N ILE A 388 -19.20 1.99 -1.87
CA ILE A 388 -20.53 1.39 -2.02
C ILE A 388 -20.89 0.48 -0.85
N LYS A 389 -19.97 -0.40 -0.43
CA LYS A 389 -20.20 -1.34 0.69
C LYS A 389 -20.27 -0.72 2.09
N ASN A 390 -19.86 0.54 2.23
CA ASN A 390 -19.84 1.26 3.50
C ASN A 390 -21.01 2.24 3.62
N LEU A 391 -21.81 2.42 2.54
CA LEU A 391 -22.94 3.33 2.57
C LEU A 391 -23.90 3.00 3.72
N ILE A 392 -24.23 4.02 4.48
CA ILE A 392 -25.27 3.98 5.51
C ILE A 392 -26.61 4.19 4.80
N ILE A 393 -27.49 3.17 4.86
CA ILE A 393 -28.82 3.26 4.27
C ILE A 393 -29.78 3.73 5.33
N LEU A 394 -30.23 4.96 5.20
CA LEU A 394 -31.17 5.54 6.15
C LEU A 394 -32.59 4.99 5.98
N PRO A 395 -33.45 5.05 7.01
CA PRO A 395 -34.84 4.55 6.93
C PRO A 395 -35.71 5.23 5.84
N ASN A 396 -35.31 6.41 5.39
CA ASN A 396 -35.96 7.12 4.29
C ASN A 396 -35.47 6.72 2.89
N GLY A 397 -34.55 5.72 2.81
CA GLY A 397 -33.96 5.23 1.57
C GLY A 397 -32.76 6.04 1.04
N GLU A 398 -32.33 7.08 1.74
CA GLU A 398 -31.12 7.84 1.38
C GLU A 398 -29.85 7.07 1.70
N ASN A 399 -28.88 7.14 0.79
CA ASN A 399 -27.54 6.57 0.98
C ASN A 399 -26.59 7.67 1.45
N VAL A 400 -25.89 7.41 2.55
CA VAL A 400 -24.93 8.35 3.13
C VAL A 400 -23.56 7.69 3.17
N SER A 401 -22.56 8.32 2.55
CA SER A 401 -21.16 7.90 2.66
C SER A 401 -20.60 8.33 4.02
N PRO A 402 -20.16 7.39 4.87
CA PRO A 402 -19.49 7.76 6.11
C PRO A 402 -18.14 8.44 5.84
N GLU A 403 -17.45 8.09 4.77
CA GLU A 403 -16.16 8.67 4.40
C GLU A 403 -16.26 10.17 4.10
N GLU A 404 -17.32 10.62 3.44
CA GLU A 404 -17.61 12.03 3.18
C GLU A 404 -17.72 12.85 4.48
N ILE A 405 -18.35 12.27 5.49
CA ILE A 405 -18.50 12.93 6.79
C ILE A 405 -17.20 12.87 7.60
N GLU A 406 -16.49 11.72 7.55
CA GLU A 406 -15.19 11.55 8.20
C GLU A 406 -14.16 12.56 7.69
N GLU A 407 -14.17 12.89 6.39
CA GLU A 407 -13.30 13.90 5.80
C GLU A 407 -13.50 15.29 6.44
N LEU A 408 -14.73 15.67 6.73
CA LEU A 408 -15.03 16.93 7.44
C LEU A 408 -14.49 16.91 8.86
N PHE A 409 -14.56 15.77 9.54
CA PHE A 409 -13.96 15.61 10.88
C PHE A 409 -12.43 15.65 10.84
N TYR A 410 -11.77 15.07 9.84
CA TYR A 410 -10.31 15.14 9.72
C TYR A 410 -9.75 16.55 9.48
N LYS A 411 -10.59 17.49 9.03
CA LYS A 411 -10.25 18.93 8.92
C LYS A 411 -10.26 19.63 10.29
N GLN A 412 -10.87 19.03 11.32
CA GLN A 412 -11.03 19.64 12.62
C GLN A 412 -9.78 19.45 13.50
N PRO A 413 -9.25 20.51 14.15
CA PRO A 413 -7.99 20.45 14.90
C PRO A 413 -8.06 19.52 16.11
N LEU A 414 -9.24 19.32 16.69
CA LEU A 414 -9.43 18.47 17.88
C LEU A 414 -9.56 16.97 17.56
N VAL A 415 -9.61 16.60 16.28
CA VAL A 415 -9.83 15.22 15.85
C VAL A 415 -8.49 14.57 15.45
N LYS A 416 -8.05 13.57 16.20
CA LYS A 416 -6.92 12.70 15.81
C LYS A 416 -7.38 11.67 14.80
N ASP A 417 -8.51 11.02 15.09
CA ASP A 417 -9.07 9.95 14.26
C ASP A 417 -10.58 9.86 14.50
N CYS A 418 -11.32 9.36 13.51
CA CYS A 418 -12.77 9.21 13.66
C CYS A 418 -13.31 8.03 12.84
N LEU A 419 -14.50 7.60 13.22
CA LEU A 419 -15.27 6.58 12.50
C LEU A 419 -16.74 6.97 12.52
N VAL A 420 -17.29 7.23 11.34
CA VAL A 420 -18.73 7.47 11.16
C VAL A 420 -19.43 6.17 10.84
N GLN A 421 -20.51 5.88 11.53
CA GLN A 421 -21.26 4.65 11.39
C GLN A 421 -22.70 4.79 11.87
N GLU A 422 -23.52 3.77 11.60
CA GLU A 422 -24.83 3.64 12.21
C GLU A 422 -24.72 3.46 13.72
N MET A 423 -25.51 4.21 14.47
CA MET A 423 -25.65 4.07 15.91
C MET A 423 -27.11 4.10 16.32
N GLU A 424 -27.44 3.45 17.41
CA GLU A 424 -28.78 3.51 17.99
C GLU A 424 -28.92 4.71 18.93
N MET A 425 -29.99 5.49 18.78
CA MET A 425 -30.37 6.58 19.66
C MET A 425 -31.90 6.59 19.86
N ASN A 426 -32.36 6.37 21.10
CA ASN A 426 -33.79 6.32 21.45
C ASN A 426 -34.61 5.32 20.62
N GLY A 427 -34.04 4.16 20.28
CA GLY A 427 -34.68 3.12 19.49
C GLY A 427 -34.69 3.37 17.97
N ASN A 428 -34.01 4.42 17.50
CA ASN A 428 -33.86 4.72 16.08
C ASN A 428 -32.40 4.60 15.64
N THR A 429 -32.19 4.13 14.42
CA THR A 429 -30.88 4.16 13.76
C THR A 429 -30.56 5.58 13.32
N VAL A 430 -29.41 6.09 13.73
CA VAL A 430 -28.91 7.43 13.40
C VAL A 430 -27.48 7.38 12.92
N ILE A 431 -27.03 8.42 12.23
CA ILE A 431 -25.62 8.61 11.94
C ILE A 431 -24.92 9.05 13.23
N GLY A 432 -23.92 8.30 13.64
CA GLY A 432 -23.07 8.61 14.79
C GLY A 432 -21.61 8.69 14.41
N VAL A 433 -20.80 9.32 15.24
CA VAL A 433 -19.35 9.39 15.10
C VAL A 433 -18.65 8.92 16.38
N GLU A 434 -17.66 8.06 16.27
CA GLU A 434 -16.66 7.81 17.30
C GLU A 434 -15.44 8.68 17.01
N ILE A 435 -14.97 9.46 17.99
CA ILE A 435 -13.83 10.35 17.85
C ILE A 435 -12.74 10.00 18.83
N ILE A 436 -11.51 9.87 18.34
CA ILE A 436 -10.29 9.89 19.15
C ILE A 436 -9.78 11.33 19.15
N PRO A 437 -9.72 11.99 20.32
CA PRO A 437 -9.30 13.38 20.41
C PRO A 437 -7.80 13.56 20.13
N TYR A 438 -7.44 14.70 19.56
CA TYR A 438 -6.05 15.12 19.43
C TYR A 438 -5.59 15.80 20.72
N MET A 439 -5.01 15.02 21.62
CA MET A 439 -4.67 15.43 22.98
C MET A 439 -3.76 16.66 23.10
N PRO A 440 -2.79 16.93 22.19
CA PRO A 440 -2.00 18.16 22.27
C PRO A 440 -2.82 19.47 22.27
N GLU A 441 -3.98 19.49 21.60
CA GLU A 441 -4.89 20.64 21.57
C GLU A 441 -5.83 20.69 22.80
N LEU A 442 -5.79 19.67 23.65
CA LEU A 442 -6.68 19.47 24.79
C LEU A 442 -5.91 19.31 26.11
N GLU A 443 -4.62 19.69 26.13
CA GLU A 443 -3.77 19.55 27.30
C GLU A 443 -4.34 20.27 28.51
N GLY A 444 -4.50 19.54 29.61
CA GLY A 444 -5.07 20.07 30.88
C GLY A 444 -6.60 20.10 30.94
N ALA A 445 -7.31 19.73 29.86
CA ALA A 445 -8.77 19.67 29.89
C ALA A 445 -9.29 18.44 30.62
N THR A 446 -10.39 18.60 31.34
CA THR A 446 -11.12 17.48 31.97
C THR A 446 -11.88 16.68 30.91
N GLU A 447 -12.30 15.45 31.23
CA GLU A 447 -13.09 14.60 30.31
C GLU A 447 -14.39 15.29 29.89
N GLU A 448 -15.06 16.01 30.80
CA GLU A 448 -16.28 16.78 30.52
C GLU A 448 -15.99 17.94 29.53
N GLU A 449 -14.90 18.66 29.72
CA GLU A 449 -14.48 19.74 28.80
C GLU A 449 -14.11 19.19 27.42
N ILE A 450 -13.43 18.04 27.35
CA ILE A 450 -13.13 17.35 26.09
C ILE A 450 -14.43 16.97 25.36
N GLN A 451 -15.38 16.36 26.09
CA GLN A 451 -16.68 15.96 25.54
C GLN A 451 -17.45 17.16 25.00
N ASN A 452 -17.48 18.28 25.73
CA ASN A 452 -18.18 19.50 25.31
C ASN A 452 -17.52 20.11 24.05
N ARG A 453 -16.20 20.23 24.02
CA ARG A 453 -15.48 20.77 22.85
C ARG A 453 -15.65 19.88 21.61
N LEU A 454 -15.65 18.56 21.76
CA LEU A 454 -15.90 17.65 20.63
C LEU A 454 -17.39 17.71 20.20
N GLN A 455 -18.34 17.94 21.12
CA GLN A 455 -19.73 18.17 20.71
C GLN A 455 -19.90 19.48 19.93
N GLU A 456 -19.15 20.52 20.27
CA GLU A 456 -19.10 21.76 19.47
C GLU A 456 -18.52 21.46 18.07
N THR A 457 -17.45 20.65 17.98
CA THR A 457 -16.90 20.19 16.70
C THR A 457 -17.94 19.46 15.84
N VAL A 458 -18.73 18.55 16.44
CA VAL A 458 -19.83 17.87 15.74
C VAL A 458 -20.87 18.89 15.24
N ASN A 459 -21.17 19.91 16.05
CA ASN A 459 -22.13 20.95 15.66
C ASN A 459 -21.61 21.80 14.49
N GLU A 460 -20.30 22.11 14.45
CA GLU A 460 -19.69 22.82 13.31
C GLU A 460 -19.72 21.97 12.03
N VAL A 461 -19.32 20.71 12.09
CA VAL A 461 -19.39 19.78 10.95
C VAL A 461 -20.84 19.66 10.44
N ASN A 462 -21.82 19.59 11.35
CA ASN A 462 -23.23 19.51 11.00
C ASN A 462 -23.77 20.75 10.27
N LYS A 463 -23.10 21.90 10.35
CA LYS A 463 -23.49 23.10 9.58
C LYS A 463 -23.18 22.94 8.09
N GLU A 464 -22.15 22.16 7.76
CA GLU A 464 -21.74 21.88 6.38
C GLU A 464 -22.58 20.76 5.75
N LEU A 465 -23.30 19.98 6.58
CA LEU A 465 -24.05 18.80 6.15
C LEU A 465 -25.54 19.10 5.91
N PRO A 466 -26.14 18.55 4.86
CA PRO A 466 -27.58 18.56 4.69
C PRO A 466 -28.27 17.83 5.87
N PRO A 467 -29.53 18.17 6.19
CA PRO A 467 -30.19 17.66 7.38
C PRO A 467 -30.18 16.16 7.56
N PHE A 468 -30.29 15.38 6.47
CA PHE A 468 -30.34 13.92 6.51
C PHE A 468 -28.97 13.27 6.72
N LYS A 469 -27.84 13.99 6.47
CA LYS A 469 -26.47 13.50 6.71
C LYS A 469 -25.93 13.89 8.09
N ARG A 470 -26.68 14.65 8.90
CA ARG A 470 -26.19 15.16 10.18
C ARG A 470 -25.87 14.06 11.17
N VAL A 471 -24.75 14.23 11.83
CA VAL A 471 -24.30 13.36 12.94
C VAL A 471 -25.11 13.71 14.17
N LEU A 472 -25.84 12.75 14.71
CA LEU A 472 -26.75 12.95 15.85
C LEU A 472 -26.18 12.36 17.15
N LYS A 473 -25.17 11.50 17.10
CA LYS A 473 -24.56 10.88 18.26
C LYS A 473 -23.04 10.94 18.21
N LEU A 474 -22.45 11.44 19.28
CA LEU A 474 -21.02 11.46 19.52
C LEU A 474 -20.65 10.39 20.55
N LYS A 475 -19.62 9.62 20.29
CA LYS A 475 -18.97 8.73 21.23
C LYS A 475 -17.49 9.08 21.33
N LEU A 476 -17.04 9.46 22.53
CA LEU A 476 -15.63 9.65 22.81
C LEU A 476 -14.94 8.30 22.89
N ARG A 477 -13.77 8.18 22.23
CA ARG A 477 -12.93 7.00 22.25
C ARG A 477 -11.55 7.33 22.80
N THR A 478 -11.07 6.53 23.72
CA THR A 478 -9.75 6.67 24.36
C THR A 478 -8.72 5.70 23.80
N GLU A 479 -9.19 4.61 23.17
CA GLU A 479 -8.34 3.58 22.57
C GLU A 479 -8.28 3.73 21.05
N ASP A 480 -7.13 3.45 20.46
CA ASP A 480 -6.97 3.46 19.01
C ASP A 480 -7.91 2.43 18.34
N PHE A 481 -8.39 2.76 17.14
CA PHE A 481 -9.16 1.82 16.34
C PHE A 481 -8.33 0.61 15.95
N LYS A 482 -8.95 -0.58 15.95
CA LYS A 482 -8.32 -1.76 15.38
C LYS A 482 -8.05 -1.58 13.91
N ARG A 483 -6.86 -1.95 13.47
CA ARG A 483 -6.41 -1.78 12.10
C ARG A 483 -5.89 -3.09 11.52
N ASN A 484 -6.01 -3.22 10.20
CA ASN A 484 -5.40 -4.34 9.48
C ASN A 484 -3.89 -4.12 9.29
N GLY A 485 -3.20 -5.08 8.65
CA GLY A 485 -1.76 -4.97 8.36
C GLY A 485 -1.36 -3.78 7.48
N ALA A 486 -2.32 -3.18 6.77
CA ALA A 486 -2.15 -1.92 6.01
C ALA A 486 -2.55 -0.68 6.81
N MET A 487 -2.74 -0.80 8.13
CA MET A 487 -3.14 0.28 9.03
C MET A 487 -4.52 0.90 8.75
N LYS A 488 -5.40 0.25 7.96
CA LYS A 488 -6.79 0.69 7.75
C LYS A 488 -7.67 0.28 8.94
N ILE A 489 -8.59 1.17 9.33
CA ILE A 489 -9.57 0.89 10.38
C ILE A 489 -10.47 -0.30 9.97
N LEU A 490 -10.63 -1.25 10.90
CA LEU A 490 -11.54 -2.37 10.75
C LEU A 490 -12.94 -1.95 11.24
N ARG A 491 -13.77 -1.37 10.35
CA ARG A 491 -15.11 -0.84 10.69
C ARG A 491 -16.00 -1.83 11.46
N ASN A 492 -15.93 -3.12 11.14
CA ASN A 492 -16.74 -4.16 11.79
C ASN A 492 -16.21 -4.62 13.16
N GLN A 493 -15.10 -4.07 13.65
CA GLN A 493 -14.45 -4.41 14.91
C GLN A 493 -14.07 -3.15 15.73
N ALA A 494 -14.56 -2.00 15.30
CA ALA A 494 -14.34 -0.72 15.96
C ALA A 494 -15.18 -0.56 17.22
#